data_78b4110f5baefb32fc1d3e73bbd29e83
#
_entry.id   78b4110f5baefb32fc1d3e73bbd29e83
#
_cell.length_a   1.000
_cell.length_b   1.000
_cell.length_c   1.000
_cell.angle_alpha   90.00
_cell.angle_beta   90.00
_cell.angle_gamma   90.00
#
_symmetry.space_group_name_H-M   'P 1'
#
loop_
_entity.id
_entity.type
_entity.pdbx_description
1 polymer ?
#
loop_
_entity_poly.entity_id
_entity_poly.type
_entity_poly.pdbx_seq_one_letter_code
_entity_poly.pdbx_strand_id
1 'polypeptide(L)'
;MNCRDHASEIAEHYDAIAALWDAEQKDSSYGTEALMRAITMCGTEHKRRNALDIGCGSGGRMVRLLEGHAFQVTGLDCSEKMLAIAHEQHPAGTWLHGDIMHWKTSERYDLILAWDSIFHVPFDKQEDVLNTMCGMLKQDGILIYTIGDEIGEHVSDWHDRSFYYSSLGIDKNLEILSKNDCLLRHLELDQFPLKHCIIIAKKM
;
A
#
# COMPACT_ATOMS: atom_id res chain seq x y z
N MET A 1 23.35 -2.65 3.94
CA MET A 1 22.50 -1.84 4.83
C MET A 1 21.64 -2.81 5.65
N ASN A 2 21.47 -2.63 6.94
CA ASN A 2 20.67 -3.56 7.74
C ASN A 2 19.19 -3.19 7.51
N CYS A 3 18.28 -4.13 7.17
CA CYS A 3 16.89 -3.84 6.85
C CYS A 3 16.14 -3.04 7.96
N ARG A 4 16.56 -3.17 9.22
CA ARG A 4 15.99 -2.37 10.32
C ARG A 4 16.32 -0.88 10.21
N ASP A 5 17.50 -0.56 9.73
CA ASP A 5 17.96 0.82 9.62
C ASP A 5 17.19 1.56 8.50
N HIS A 6 16.86 0.84 7.42
CA HIS A 6 16.17 1.43 6.28
C HIS A 6 14.72 1.85 6.59
N ALA A 7 13.91 0.96 7.15
CA ALA A 7 12.53 1.28 7.53
C ALA A 7 12.46 2.40 8.57
N SER A 8 13.42 2.43 9.52
CA SER A 8 13.51 3.51 10.52
C SER A 8 13.84 4.84 9.88
N GLU A 9 14.73 4.89 8.89
CA GLU A 9 15.07 6.12 8.16
C GLU A 9 13.86 6.68 7.40
N ILE A 10 13.13 5.82 6.69
CA ILE A 10 11.89 6.20 5.98
C ILE A 10 10.84 6.71 6.99
N ALA A 11 10.66 6.02 8.11
CA ALA A 11 9.74 6.42 9.17
C ALA A 11 10.07 7.81 9.73
N GLU A 12 11.35 8.09 10.04
CA GLU A 12 11.81 9.40 10.52
C GLU A 12 11.54 10.52 9.50
N HIS A 13 11.71 10.22 8.20
CA HIS A 13 11.44 11.19 7.15
C HIS A 13 9.93 11.52 7.07
N TYR A 14 9.06 10.51 7.09
CA TYR A 14 7.62 10.72 7.10
C TYR A 14 7.12 11.36 8.41
N ASP A 15 7.67 10.99 9.54
CA ASP A 15 7.38 11.64 10.83
C ASP A 15 7.63 13.15 10.80
N ALA A 16 8.71 13.55 10.13
CA ALA A 16 9.06 14.97 10.05
C ALA A 16 8.12 15.79 9.17
N ILE A 17 7.43 15.19 8.23
CA ILE A 17 6.54 15.85 7.26
C ILE A 17 5.05 15.46 7.44
N ALA A 18 4.70 14.68 8.46
CA ALA A 18 3.37 14.08 8.59
C ALA A 18 2.21 15.07 8.48
N ALA A 19 2.29 16.20 9.18
CA ALA A 19 1.25 17.24 9.13
C ALA A 19 1.18 17.94 7.77
N LEU A 20 2.32 18.14 7.10
CA LEU A 20 2.37 18.73 5.75
C LEU A 20 1.78 17.77 4.73
N TRP A 21 2.20 16.50 4.79
CA TRP A 21 1.65 15.42 3.95
C TRP A 21 0.13 15.33 4.06
N ASP A 22 -0.38 15.28 5.29
CA ASP A 22 -1.82 15.20 5.52
C ASP A 22 -2.55 16.41 4.92
N ALA A 23 -2.04 17.61 5.12
CA ALA A 23 -2.62 18.84 4.57
C ALA A 23 -2.67 18.84 3.03
N GLU A 24 -1.63 18.30 2.36
CA GLU A 24 -1.56 18.22 0.90
C GLU A 24 -2.46 17.11 0.33
N GLN A 25 -2.59 15.97 1.05
CA GLN A 25 -3.26 14.78 0.52
C GLN A 25 -4.73 14.65 0.91
N LYS A 26 -5.18 15.32 1.98
CA LYS A 26 -6.53 15.12 2.53
C LYS A 26 -7.68 15.39 1.53
N ASP A 27 -7.51 16.38 0.65
CA ASP A 27 -8.51 16.76 -0.35
C ASP A 27 -8.18 16.22 -1.78
N SER A 28 -7.11 15.45 -1.91
CA SER A 28 -6.74 14.81 -3.17
C SER A 28 -7.73 13.71 -3.55
N SER A 29 -8.04 13.61 -4.84
CA SER A 29 -8.80 12.48 -5.40
C SER A 29 -7.89 11.47 -6.12
N TYR A 30 -6.58 11.70 -6.15
CA TYR A 30 -5.62 10.84 -6.85
C TYR A 30 -5.70 9.41 -6.31
N GLY A 31 -5.84 8.44 -7.23
CA GLY A 31 -5.93 7.01 -6.94
C GLY A 31 -7.30 6.52 -6.47
N THR A 32 -8.26 7.40 -6.13
CA THR A 32 -9.58 6.99 -5.65
C THR A 32 -10.38 6.22 -6.70
N GLU A 33 -10.22 6.56 -7.99
CA GLU A 33 -10.88 5.84 -9.08
C GLU A 33 -10.34 4.40 -9.22
N ALA A 34 -9.03 4.23 -9.11
CA ALA A 34 -8.41 2.91 -9.13
C ALA A 34 -8.83 2.06 -7.93
N LEU A 35 -8.87 2.65 -6.72
CA LEU A 35 -9.37 1.97 -5.53
C LEU A 35 -10.85 1.61 -5.67
N MET A 36 -11.67 2.50 -6.24
CA MET A 36 -13.08 2.21 -6.51
C MET A 36 -13.26 1.02 -7.46
N ARG A 37 -12.41 0.92 -8.48
CA ARG A 37 -12.38 -0.24 -9.38
C ARG A 37 -12.04 -1.53 -8.61
N ALA A 38 -11.05 -1.50 -7.72
CA ALA A 38 -10.72 -2.64 -6.87
C ALA A 38 -11.87 -3.02 -5.92
N ILE A 39 -12.52 -2.05 -5.29
CA ILE A 39 -13.69 -2.26 -4.43
C ILE A 39 -14.84 -2.94 -5.18
N THR A 40 -15.11 -2.55 -6.43
CA THR A 40 -16.17 -3.18 -7.22
C THR A 40 -15.89 -4.63 -7.60
N MET A 41 -14.61 -5.02 -7.63
CA MET A 41 -14.19 -6.40 -7.86
C MET A 41 -14.29 -7.27 -6.60
N CYS A 42 -14.30 -6.68 -5.41
CA CYS A 42 -14.60 -7.38 -4.16
C CYS A 42 -16.09 -7.69 -4.14
N GLY A 43 -16.51 -8.92 -4.29
CA GLY A 43 -17.92 -9.29 -4.26
C GLY A 43 -18.71 -8.65 -3.10
N THR A 44 -20.01 -8.50 -3.26
CA THR A 44 -20.92 -7.88 -2.26
C THR A 44 -21.47 -8.87 -1.23
N GLU A 45 -21.04 -10.12 -1.28
CA GLU A 45 -21.66 -11.22 -0.53
C GLU A 45 -21.38 -11.19 0.99
N HIS A 46 -20.36 -10.47 1.42
CA HIS A 46 -20.00 -10.42 2.84
C HIS A 46 -20.52 -9.16 3.53
N LYS A 47 -21.29 -9.36 4.62
CA LYS A 47 -21.82 -8.26 5.46
C LYS A 47 -20.72 -7.46 6.18
N ARG A 48 -19.52 -8.02 6.35
CA ARG A 48 -18.33 -7.37 6.89
C ARG A 48 -17.14 -7.71 6.02
N ARG A 49 -16.55 -6.71 5.43
CA ARG A 49 -15.34 -6.84 4.61
C ARG A 49 -14.16 -6.18 5.34
N ASN A 50 -13.04 -6.87 5.37
CA ASN A 50 -11.83 -6.37 5.99
C ASN A 50 -10.87 -5.87 4.92
N ALA A 51 -10.31 -4.68 5.10
CA ALA A 51 -9.25 -4.16 4.27
C ALA A 51 -7.96 -3.97 5.09
N LEU A 52 -6.82 -4.22 4.48
CA LEU A 52 -5.51 -3.85 4.98
C LEU A 52 -4.92 -2.78 4.07
N ASP A 53 -4.52 -1.66 4.67
CA ASP A 53 -3.81 -0.57 3.99
C ASP A 53 -2.35 -0.55 4.47
N ILE A 54 -1.42 -0.91 3.58
CA ILE A 54 0.01 -1.05 3.87
C ILE A 54 0.73 0.24 3.46
N GLY A 55 1.40 0.89 4.42
CA GLY A 55 1.90 2.24 4.27
C GLY A 55 0.72 3.22 4.24
N CYS A 56 -0.20 3.07 5.21
CA CYS A 56 -1.46 3.82 5.22
C CYS A 56 -1.31 5.33 5.45
N GLY A 57 -0.13 5.77 5.89
CA GLY A 57 0.12 7.15 6.22
C GLY A 57 -0.91 7.71 7.22
N SER A 58 -1.43 8.91 6.93
CA SER A 58 -2.49 9.55 7.72
C SER A 58 -3.91 8.99 7.45
N GLY A 59 -4.03 7.92 6.64
CA GLY A 59 -5.30 7.33 6.23
C GLY A 59 -5.96 8.07 5.05
N GLY A 60 -6.31 9.31 5.26
CA GLY A 60 -6.75 10.24 4.21
C GLY A 60 -7.86 9.70 3.29
N ARG A 61 -7.73 9.99 2.00
CA ARG A 61 -8.73 9.69 0.97
C ARG A 61 -8.99 8.19 0.75
N MET A 62 -7.96 7.35 0.89
CA MET A 62 -8.09 5.93 0.65
C MET A 62 -8.92 5.26 1.75
N VAL A 63 -8.61 5.56 3.00
CA VAL A 63 -9.35 5.05 4.14
C VAL A 63 -10.80 5.55 4.14
N ARG A 64 -11.03 6.86 3.88
CA ARG A 64 -12.41 7.39 3.75
C ARG A 64 -13.23 6.64 2.71
N LEU A 65 -12.61 6.29 1.58
CA LEU A 65 -13.31 5.55 0.52
C LEU A 65 -13.64 4.13 0.97
N LEU A 66 -12.71 3.43 1.62
CA LEU A 66 -12.93 2.09 2.15
C LEU A 66 -14.03 2.07 3.22
N GLU A 67 -14.00 3.00 4.19
CA GLU A 67 -15.02 3.13 5.22
C GLU A 67 -16.40 3.45 4.62
N GLY A 68 -16.45 4.35 3.63
CA GLY A 68 -17.68 4.67 2.87
C GLY A 68 -18.30 3.47 2.16
N HIS A 69 -17.50 2.42 1.90
CA HIS A 69 -17.93 1.15 1.30
C HIS A 69 -18.03 0.01 2.32
N ALA A 70 -18.15 0.33 3.61
CA ALA A 70 -18.37 -0.59 4.71
C ALA A 70 -17.22 -1.61 4.92
N PHE A 71 -15.98 -1.25 4.61
CA PHE A 71 -14.81 -2.02 5.05
C PHE A 71 -14.44 -1.67 6.49
N GLN A 72 -14.06 -2.70 7.25
CA GLN A 72 -13.26 -2.51 8.45
C GLN A 72 -11.79 -2.38 8.02
N VAL A 73 -11.20 -1.23 8.30
CA VAL A 73 -9.84 -0.91 7.86
C VAL A 73 -8.85 -1.20 8.96
N THR A 74 -7.80 -1.95 8.61
CA THR A 74 -6.56 -2.05 9.37
C THR A 74 -5.50 -1.30 8.57
N GLY A 75 -4.86 -0.30 9.16
CA GLY A 75 -3.72 0.40 8.57
C GLY A 75 -2.42 -0.04 9.24
N LEU A 76 -1.40 -0.30 8.44
CA LEU A 76 -0.04 -0.59 8.87
C LEU A 76 0.90 0.48 8.34
N ASP A 77 1.66 1.13 9.22
CA ASP A 77 2.67 2.12 8.82
C ASP A 77 3.87 2.10 9.76
N CYS A 78 5.04 2.50 9.28
CA CYS A 78 6.24 2.63 10.09
C CYS A 78 6.37 4.00 10.79
N SER A 79 5.58 5.01 10.38
CA SER A 79 5.56 6.36 10.98
C SER A 79 4.52 6.46 12.09
N GLU A 80 4.98 6.69 13.32
CA GLU A 80 4.09 6.89 14.47
C GLU A 80 3.24 8.16 14.34
N LYS A 81 3.79 9.22 13.74
CA LYS A 81 3.06 10.48 13.58
C LYS A 81 1.99 10.39 12.50
N MET A 82 2.24 9.66 11.43
CA MET A 82 1.20 9.36 10.44
C MET A 82 0.04 8.59 11.08
N LEU A 83 0.35 7.54 11.84
CA LEU A 83 -0.65 6.75 12.54
C LEU A 83 -1.43 7.53 13.59
N ALA A 84 -0.80 8.49 14.27
CA ALA A 84 -1.50 9.37 15.21
C ALA A 84 -2.58 10.21 14.50
N ILE A 85 -2.28 10.74 13.31
CA ILE A 85 -3.26 11.47 12.48
C ILE A 85 -4.36 10.53 11.99
N ALA A 86 -3.99 9.34 11.49
CA ALA A 86 -4.95 8.34 11.04
C ALA A 86 -5.93 7.94 12.15
N HIS A 87 -5.43 7.72 13.37
CA HIS A 87 -6.26 7.41 14.54
C HIS A 87 -7.24 8.54 14.89
N GLU A 88 -6.81 9.80 14.78
CA GLU A 88 -7.67 10.95 15.04
C GLU A 88 -8.77 11.11 13.98
N GLN A 89 -8.41 10.96 12.69
CA GLN A 89 -9.33 11.15 11.57
C GLN A 89 -10.28 9.97 11.35
N HIS A 90 -9.83 8.76 11.68
CA HIS A 90 -10.53 7.49 11.42
C HIS A 90 -10.61 6.61 12.69
N PRO A 91 -11.33 7.03 13.73
CA PRO A 91 -11.35 6.36 15.03
C PRO A 91 -11.97 4.96 15.00
N ALA A 92 -12.65 4.58 13.93
CA ALA A 92 -13.22 3.23 13.75
C ALA A 92 -12.21 2.23 13.16
N GLY A 93 -11.07 2.70 12.63
CA GLY A 93 -10.00 1.87 12.09
C GLY A 93 -9.10 1.26 13.17
N THR A 94 -8.29 0.30 12.75
CA THR A 94 -7.23 -0.30 13.57
C THR A 94 -5.88 0.14 13.01
N TRP A 95 -5.09 0.87 13.79
CA TRP A 95 -3.83 1.46 13.35
C TRP A 95 -2.66 0.77 14.03
N LEU A 96 -1.77 0.16 13.22
CA LEU A 96 -0.68 -0.68 13.68
C LEU A 96 0.66 -0.06 13.28
N HIS A 97 1.50 0.20 14.28
CA HIS A 97 2.88 0.60 14.02
C HIS A 97 3.71 -0.64 13.69
N GLY A 98 4.33 -0.65 12.53
CA GLY A 98 5.18 -1.77 12.12
C GLY A 98 5.67 -1.67 10.68
N ASP A 99 6.67 -2.50 10.41
CA ASP A 99 7.29 -2.66 9.08
C ASP A 99 6.76 -3.94 8.43
N ILE A 100 6.19 -3.81 7.22
CA ILE A 100 5.64 -4.94 6.45
C ILE A 100 6.66 -6.06 6.21
N MET A 101 7.95 -5.76 6.15
CA MET A 101 9.00 -6.77 6.00
C MET A 101 9.07 -7.73 7.19
N HIS A 102 8.65 -7.28 8.35
CA HIS A 102 8.74 -8.03 9.62
C HIS A 102 7.39 -8.32 10.26
N TRP A 103 6.35 -7.60 9.83
CA TRP A 103 5.01 -7.76 10.39
C TRP A 103 4.41 -9.13 10.05
N LYS A 104 3.75 -9.75 11.04
CA LYS A 104 3.13 -11.06 10.92
C LYS A 104 1.71 -11.02 11.45
N THR A 105 0.80 -11.65 10.73
CA THR A 105 -0.60 -11.80 11.14
C THR A 105 -1.18 -13.12 10.65
N SER A 106 -2.14 -13.67 11.38
CA SER A 106 -2.99 -14.77 10.92
C SER A 106 -4.25 -14.28 10.20
N GLU A 107 -4.53 -12.97 10.26
CA GLU A 107 -5.69 -12.38 9.61
C GLU A 107 -5.62 -12.50 8.10
N ARG A 108 -6.79 -12.53 7.47
CA ARG A 108 -6.97 -12.54 6.02
C ARG A 108 -7.93 -11.45 5.62
N TYR A 109 -7.66 -10.82 4.47
CA TYR A 109 -8.34 -9.62 4.03
C TYR A 109 -9.09 -9.84 2.73
N ASP A 110 -10.22 -9.16 2.59
CA ASP A 110 -11.00 -9.12 1.35
C ASP A 110 -10.36 -8.16 0.34
N LEU A 111 -9.69 -7.12 0.83
CA LEU A 111 -8.94 -6.17 0.03
C LEU A 111 -7.62 -5.81 0.74
N ILE A 112 -6.53 -5.81 -0.01
CA ILE A 112 -5.24 -5.26 0.43
C ILE A 112 -4.87 -4.11 -0.50
N LEU A 113 -4.57 -2.97 0.11
CA LEU A 113 -4.09 -1.76 -0.56
C LEU A 113 -2.63 -1.51 -0.16
N ALA A 114 -1.78 -1.15 -1.12
CA ALA A 114 -0.45 -0.62 -0.89
C ALA A 114 -0.21 0.52 -1.89
N TRP A 115 -0.74 1.70 -1.56
CA TRP A 115 -0.71 2.86 -2.44
C TRP A 115 0.49 3.74 -2.12
N ASP A 116 1.35 3.97 -3.08
CA ASP A 116 2.56 4.80 -2.97
C ASP A 116 3.41 4.49 -1.73
N SER A 117 3.60 3.19 -1.42
CA SER A 117 4.25 2.76 -0.18
C SER A 117 5.34 1.71 -0.38
N ILE A 118 5.06 0.59 -1.05
CA ILE A 118 5.99 -0.54 -1.10
C ILE A 118 7.24 -0.29 -1.96
N PHE A 119 7.26 0.75 -2.75
CA PHE A 119 8.46 1.15 -3.48
C PHE A 119 9.58 1.71 -2.57
N HIS A 120 9.28 1.96 -1.27
CA HIS A 120 10.30 2.24 -0.26
C HIS A 120 10.93 0.98 0.35
N VAL A 121 10.39 -0.19 0.07
CA VAL A 121 10.99 -1.47 0.51
C VAL A 121 12.31 -1.69 -0.22
N PRO A 122 13.40 -2.15 0.45
CA PRO A 122 14.64 -2.52 -0.21
C PRO A 122 14.43 -3.49 -1.37
N PHE A 123 15.16 -3.28 -2.45
CA PHE A 123 15.01 -4.03 -3.69
C PHE A 123 15.02 -5.56 -3.49
N ASP A 124 15.94 -6.05 -2.66
CA ASP A 124 16.09 -7.48 -2.35
C ASP A 124 14.96 -8.05 -1.46
N LYS A 125 14.07 -7.21 -0.94
CA LYS A 125 12.92 -7.58 -0.09
C LYS A 125 11.57 -7.45 -0.78
N GLN A 126 11.50 -6.82 -1.93
CA GLN A 126 10.24 -6.57 -2.63
C GLN A 126 9.47 -7.86 -2.96
N GLU A 127 10.17 -8.91 -3.45
CA GLU A 127 9.54 -10.20 -3.75
C GLU A 127 8.93 -10.84 -2.49
N ASP A 128 9.64 -10.82 -1.35
CA ASP A 128 9.15 -11.36 -0.08
C ASP A 128 7.90 -10.59 0.42
N VAL A 129 7.92 -9.27 0.29
CA VAL A 129 6.78 -8.42 0.68
C VAL A 129 5.57 -8.72 -0.20
N LEU A 130 5.73 -8.81 -1.52
CA LEU A 130 4.63 -9.12 -2.42
C LEU A 130 4.07 -10.53 -2.19
N ASN A 131 4.93 -11.53 -1.93
CA ASN A 131 4.51 -12.86 -1.52
C ASN A 131 3.69 -12.82 -0.22
N THR A 132 4.11 -12.02 0.76
CA THR A 132 3.40 -11.83 2.03
C THR A 132 2.02 -11.22 1.80
N MET A 133 1.94 -10.17 0.98
CA MET A 133 0.67 -9.52 0.63
C MET A 133 -0.30 -10.51 -0.04
N CYS A 134 0.16 -11.27 -1.03
CA CYS A 134 -0.64 -12.31 -1.68
C CYS A 134 -1.11 -13.39 -0.70
N GLY A 135 -0.27 -13.75 0.27
CA GLY A 135 -0.57 -14.75 1.29
C GLY A 135 -1.60 -14.31 2.31
N MET A 136 -1.77 -13.00 2.52
CA MET A 136 -2.77 -12.43 3.43
C MET A 136 -4.15 -12.21 2.79
N LEU A 137 -4.30 -12.42 1.49
CA LEU A 137 -5.62 -12.35 0.83
C LEU A 137 -6.48 -13.56 1.21
N LYS A 138 -7.77 -13.31 1.35
CA LYS A 138 -8.78 -14.37 1.31
C LYS A 138 -8.91 -14.93 -0.09
N GLN A 139 -9.55 -16.09 -0.22
CA GLN A 139 -10.08 -16.57 -1.50
C GLN A 139 -10.98 -15.48 -2.11
N ASP A 140 -10.83 -15.19 -3.38
CA ASP A 140 -11.49 -14.09 -4.11
C ASP A 140 -11.11 -12.67 -3.66
N GLY A 141 -10.16 -12.52 -2.72
CA GLY A 141 -9.66 -11.23 -2.25
C GLY A 141 -8.92 -10.44 -3.34
N ILE A 142 -8.94 -9.13 -3.20
CA ILE A 142 -8.37 -8.20 -4.18
C ILE A 142 -7.12 -7.54 -3.60
N LEU A 143 -6.05 -7.52 -4.37
CA LEU A 143 -4.83 -6.76 -4.14
C LEU A 143 -4.79 -5.58 -5.10
N ILE A 144 -4.61 -4.37 -4.57
CA ILE A 144 -4.29 -3.18 -5.36
C ILE A 144 -3.01 -2.55 -4.82
N TYR A 145 -2.06 -2.28 -5.68
CA TYR A 145 -0.80 -1.65 -5.27
C TYR A 145 -0.14 -0.91 -6.44
N THR A 146 0.83 -0.06 -6.10
CA THR A 146 1.57 0.76 -7.05
C THR A 146 3.05 0.39 -7.06
N ILE A 147 3.67 0.49 -8.23
CA ILE A 147 5.10 0.19 -8.47
C ILE A 147 5.69 1.14 -9.51
N GLY A 148 7.02 1.17 -9.64
CA GLY A 148 7.67 1.65 -10.85
C GLY A 148 7.56 0.64 -11.98
N ASP A 149 7.44 1.11 -13.23
CA ASP A 149 7.27 0.25 -14.41
C ASP A 149 8.55 -0.51 -14.82
N GLU A 150 9.73 0.03 -14.51
CA GLU A 150 11.04 -0.56 -14.81
C GLU A 150 11.70 -1.14 -13.56
N ILE A 151 12.62 -2.08 -13.78
CA ILE A 151 13.47 -2.63 -12.71
C ILE A 151 14.52 -1.59 -12.34
N GLY A 152 14.69 -1.33 -11.05
CA GLY A 152 15.75 -0.45 -10.56
C GLY A 152 15.53 0.07 -9.16
N GLU A 153 16.49 0.86 -8.74
CA GLU A 153 16.48 1.55 -7.46
C GLU A 153 17.12 2.94 -7.61
N HIS A 154 16.63 3.90 -6.89
CA HIS A 154 17.17 5.26 -6.87
C HIS A 154 16.83 5.98 -5.58
N VAL A 155 17.47 7.12 -5.38
CA VAL A 155 17.15 8.07 -4.31
C VAL A 155 16.63 9.35 -4.96
N SER A 156 15.59 9.93 -4.41
CA SER A 156 15.04 11.20 -4.86
C SER A 156 14.71 12.09 -3.66
N ASP A 157 14.96 13.39 -3.81
CA ASP A 157 14.69 14.37 -2.77
C ASP A 157 13.24 14.87 -2.86
N TRP A 158 12.58 14.93 -1.69
CA TRP A 158 11.26 15.49 -1.53
C TRP A 158 11.12 16.13 -0.15
N HIS A 159 10.62 17.37 -0.08
CA HIS A 159 10.54 18.17 1.15
C HIS A 159 11.86 18.20 1.95
N ASP A 160 12.97 18.50 1.28
CA ASP A 160 14.32 18.56 1.84
C ASP A 160 14.80 17.26 2.53
N ARG A 161 14.25 16.11 2.09
CA ARG A 161 14.62 14.78 2.56
C ARG A 161 14.82 13.82 1.40
N SER A 162 15.78 12.92 1.55
CA SER A 162 16.13 11.94 0.53
C SER A 162 15.40 10.63 0.78
N PHE A 163 14.53 10.24 -0.14
CA PHE A 163 13.79 8.98 -0.08
C PHE A 163 14.38 7.96 -1.06
N TYR A 164 14.54 6.74 -0.58
CA TYR A 164 14.91 5.60 -1.41
C TYR A 164 13.65 5.01 -2.08
N TYR A 165 13.81 4.62 -3.33
CA TYR A 165 12.79 3.98 -4.15
C TYR A 165 13.36 2.76 -4.84
N SER A 166 12.56 1.69 -4.96
CA SER A 166 12.90 0.52 -5.73
C SER A 166 11.69 -0.09 -6.42
N SER A 167 11.91 -0.81 -7.51
CA SER A 167 10.88 -1.57 -8.20
C SER A 167 11.47 -2.79 -8.89
N LEU A 168 10.76 -3.91 -8.84
CA LEU A 168 11.05 -5.12 -9.61
C LEU A 168 10.56 -5.02 -11.07
N GLY A 169 9.91 -3.90 -11.45
CA GLY A 169 9.30 -3.72 -12.75
C GLY A 169 8.04 -4.57 -12.95
N ILE A 170 7.35 -4.34 -14.06
CA ILE A 170 6.06 -4.97 -14.34
C ILE A 170 6.20 -6.49 -14.46
N ASP A 171 7.08 -6.99 -15.31
CA ASP A 171 7.16 -8.41 -15.64
C ASP A 171 7.42 -9.28 -14.40
N LYS A 172 8.34 -8.86 -13.53
CA LYS A 172 8.64 -9.61 -12.29
C LYS A 172 7.48 -9.60 -11.32
N ASN A 173 6.76 -8.47 -11.19
CA ASN A 173 5.55 -8.40 -10.38
C ASN A 173 4.47 -9.36 -10.90
N LEU A 174 4.24 -9.44 -12.21
CA LEU A 174 3.26 -10.37 -12.80
C LEU A 174 3.66 -11.84 -12.59
N GLU A 175 4.96 -12.16 -12.67
CA GLU A 175 5.47 -13.50 -12.36
C GLU A 175 5.17 -13.89 -10.91
N ILE A 176 5.42 -12.98 -9.94
CA ILE A 176 5.17 -13.23 -8.51
C ILE A 176 3.67 -13.40 -8.26
N LEU A 177 2.82 -12.54 -8.82
CA LEU A 177 1.37 -12.68 -8.72
C LEU A 177 0.90 -14.05 -9.21
N SER A 178 1.38 -14.49 -10.38
CA SER A 178 1.03 -15.79 -10.96
C SER A 178 1.45 -16.97 -10.06
N LYS A 179 2.64 -16.91 -9.48
CA LYS A 179 3.14 -17.94 -8.54
C LYS A 179 2.31 -18.02 -7.25
N ASN A 180 1.63 -16.95 -6.89
CA ASN A 180 0.78 -16.86 -5.72
C ASN A 180 -0.72 -17.04 -6.03
N ASP A 181 -1.09 -17.60 -7.16
CA ASP A 181 -2.47 -17.76 -7.60
C ASP A 181 -3.26 -16.44 -7.59
N CYS A 182 -2.60 -15.33 -7.88
CA CYS A 182 -3.21 -14.01 -8.02
C CYS A 182 -3.30 -13.66 -9.51
N LEU A 183 -4.53 -13.57 -10.01
CA LEU A 183 -4.80 -13.30 -11.41
C LEU A 183 -4.90 -11.80 -11.66
N LEU A 184 -4.09 -11.27 -12.58
CA LEU A 184 -4.15 -9.87 -12.99
C LEU A 184 -5.56 -9.49 -13.47
N ARG A 185 -6.09 -8.38 -13.00
CA ARG A 185 -7.39 -7.82 -13.38
C ARG A 185 -7.28 -6.46 -14.03
N HIS A 186 -6.28 -5.67 -13.65
CA HIS A 186 -6.01 -4.36 -14.21
C HIS A 186 -4.54 -4.01 -14.08
N LEU A 187 -3.98 -3.34 -15.09
CA LEU A 187 -2.66 -2.74 -15.09
C LEU A 187 -2.75 -1.43 -15.85
N GLU A 188 -2.23 -0.37 -15.29
CA GLU A 188 -2.29 0.97 -15.89
C GLU A 188 -1.03 1.77 -15.54
N LEU A 189 -0.45 2.42 -16.54
CA LEU A 189 0.56 3.46 -16.38
C LEU A 189 -0.17 4.80 -16.27
N ASP A 190 -0.32 5.34 -15.06
CA ASP A 190 -1.17 6.48 -14.79
C ASP A 190 -0.45 7.83 -14.74
N GLN A 191 0.85 7.83 -14.48
CA GLN A 191 1.67 9.04 -14.37
C GLN A 191 2.76 9.12 -15.43
N PHE A 192 2.47 8.66 -16.65
CA PHE A 192 3.43 8.77 -17.73
C PHE A 192 3.82 10.26 -17.98
N PRO A 193 5.10 10.63 -18.07
CA PRO A 193 6.31 9.80 -18.14
C PRO A 193 6.94 9.42 -16.79
N LEU A 194 6.27 9.61 -15.65
CA LEU A 194 6.81 9.36 -14.31
C LEU A 194 6.90 7.86 -13.96
N LYS A 195 6.63 6.98 -14.93
CA LYS A 195 6.85 5.53 -14.79
C LYS A 195 6.13 4.90 -13.60
N HIS A 196 4.98 5.43 -13.22
CA HIS A 196 4.13 4.91 -12.17
C HIS A 196 3.12 3.92 -12.75
N CYS A 197 2.97 2.77 -12.10
CA CYS A 197 2.10 1.69 -12.53
C CYS A 197 1.17 1.22 -11.41
N ILE A 198 -0.11 1.17 -11.72
CA ILE A 198 -1.16 0.61 -10.85
C ILE A 198 -1.40 -0.85 -11.26
N ILE A 199 -1.42 -1.76 -10.28
CA ILE A 199 -1.77 -3.17 -10.50
C ILE A 199 -2.94 -3.54 -9.59
N ILE A 200 -3.96 -4.21 -10.18
CA ILE A 200 -5.05 -4.86 -9.44
C ILE A 200 -5.05 -6.34 -9.81
N ALA A 201 -5.00 -7.20 -8.79
CA ALA A 201 -5.02 -8.64 -8.94
C ALA A 201 -6.06 -9.27 -8.00
N LYS A 202 -6.57 -10.44 -8.39
CA LYS A 202 -7.55 -11.21 -7.62
C LYS A 202 -6.96 -12.55 -7.22
N LYS A 203 -7.05 -12.92 -5.95
CA LYS A 203 -6.70 -14.25 -5.43
C LYS A 203 -7.69 -15.30 -5.93
N MET A 204 -7.14 -16.38 -6.52
CA MET A 204 -7.92 -17.49 -7.09
C MET A 204 -8.01 -18.66 -6.11
#